data_5fda2d5cfe64c95e9aa634c0d49a3e04
#
_entry.id   5fda2d5cfe64c95e9aa634c0d49a3e04
#
_cell.length_a   1.000
_cell.length_b   1.000
_cell.length_c   1.000
_cell.angle_alpha   90.00
_cell.angle_beta   90.00
_cell.angle_gamma   90.00
#
_symmetry.space_group_name_H-M   'P 1'
#
loop_
_entity.id
_entity.type
_entity.pdbx_description
1 polymer ?
#
loop_
_entity_poly.entity_id
_entity_poly.type
_entity_poly.pdbx_seq_one_letter_code
_entity_poly.pdbx_strand_id
1 'polypeptide(L)'
;MKKRKRLFGILLAIVMTVAMMTGCSAGKGGTSGSGVKVGFLAPTLQTEFMIGIDEKLHEECDNRGWDYVSASFDNDSAAAVSAIENMVTGNCNYIVAMVSDTSCDDALKAAQEKGVKIIECGVETAVHDLVLITIGLLYIFCMRVT
;
A
#
# COMPACT_ATOMS: atom_id res chain seq x y z
N MET A 1 -43.89 31.33 29.04
CA MET A 1 -43.01 30.23 29.52
C MET A 1 -42.86 29.08 28.48
N LYS A 2 -43.85 28.76 27.65
CA LYS A 2 -43.75 27.66 26.63
C LYS A 2 -42.74 27.95 25.50
N LYS A 3 -42.55 29.19 25.06
CA LYS A 3 -41.61 29.53 23.97
C LYS A 3 -40.15 29.37 24.37
N ARG A 4 -39.76 29.68 25.61
CA ARG A 4 -38.39 29.52 26.12
C ARG A 4 -37.96 28.06 26.21
N LYS A 5 -38.88 27.13 26.55
CA LYS A 5 -38.59 25.67 26.59
C LYS A 5 -38.37 25.07 25.21
N ARG A 6 -39.06 25.59 24.18
CA ARG A 6 -38.87 25.13 22.78
C ARG A 6 -37.55 25.62 22.19
N LEU A 7 -37.14 26.88 22.52
CA LEU A 7 -35.82 27.39 22.11
C LEU A 7 -34.67 26.62 22.76
N PHE A 8 -34.82 26.24 24.02
CA PHE A 8 -33.80 25.45 24.76
C PHE A 8 -33.66 24.05 24.18
N GLY A 9 -34.77 23.41 23.74
CA GLY A 9 -34.73 22.10 23.07
C GLY A 9 -34.07 22.14 21.70
N ILE A 10 -34.28 23.21 20.93
CA ILE A 10 -33.65 23.37 19.60
C ILE A 10 -32.17 23.66 19.73
N LEU A 11 -31.75 24.46 20.74
CA LEU A 11 -30.36 24.75 21.01
C LEU A 11 -29.59 23.49 21.47
N LEU A 12 -30.22 22.63 22.28
CA LEU A 12 -29.64 21.38 22.73
C LEU A 12 -29.47 20.35 21.56
N ALA A 13 -30.43 20.33 20.61
CA ALA A 13 -30.36 19.48 19.44
C ALA A 13 -29.22 19.87 18.48
N ILE A 14 -28.96 21.17 18.33
CA ILE A 14 -27.88 21.69 17.48
C ILE A 14 -26.51 21.36 18.08
N VAL A 15 -26.36 21.40 19.41
CA VAL A 15 -25.10 21.06 20.09
C VAL A 15 -24.76 19.57 19.95
N MET A 16 -25.77 18.69 19.93
CA MET A 16 -25.54 17.24 19.75
C MET A 16 -25.12 16.87 18.31
N THR A 17 -25.57 17.61 17.30
CA THR A 17 -25.20 17.31 15.89
C THR A 17 -23.77 17.72 15.55
N VAL A 18 -23.19 18.70 16.26
CA VAL A 18 -21.79 19.13 16.03
C VAL A 18 -20.77 18.17 16.67
N ALA A 19 -21.18 17.43 17.71
CA ALA A 19 -20.27 16.51 18.42
C ALA A 19 -19.96 15.20 17.64
N MET A 20 -20.66 14.88 16.56
CA MET A 20 -20.40 13.67 15.77
C MET A 20 -19.41 13.86 14.62
N MET A 21 -18.91 15.07 14.37
CA MET A 21 -17.94 15.33 13.28
C MET A 21 -16.46 15.39 13.75
N THR A 22 -16.17 15.21 15.05
CA THR A 22 -14.80 15.22 15.58
C THR A 22 -14.29 13.84 15.99
N GLY A 23 -14.81 12.78 15.38
CA GLY A 23 -14.39 11.39 15.59
C GLY A 23 -13.34 10.91 14.59
N CYS A 24 -12.42 11.75 14.11
CA CYS A 24 -11.20 11.28 13.47
C CYS A 24 -10.18 10.96 14.55
N SER A 25 -10.14 9.68 14.93
CA SER A 25 -9.06 9.06 15.67
C SER A 25 -7.72 9.46 15.06
N ALA A 26 -6.85 10.02 15.89
CA ALA A 26 -5.45 10.27 15.56
C ALA A 26 -4.70 8.95 15.33
N GLY A 27 -4.82 8.41 14.14
CA GLY A 27 -3.84 7.52 13.55
C GLY A 27 -2.71 8.41 13.04
N LYS A 28 -1.51 8.17 13.52
CA LYS A 28 -0.28 8.88 13.26
C LYS A 28 -0.06 9.06 11.77
N GLY A 29 -0.08 10.31 11.32
CA GLY A 29 0.47 10.95 10.17
C GLY A 29 0.75 10.13 8.92
N GLY A 30 -0.25 9.98 8.05
CA GLY A 30 0.03 9.96 6.63
C GLY A 30 -0.06 11.40 6.14
N THR A 31 1.04 12.00 5.78
CA THR A 31 1.09 13.21 4.95
C THR A 31 0.23 12.92 3.74
N SER A 32 -0.68 13.82 3.40
CA SER A 32 -1.54 13.71 2.22
C SER A 32 -0.64 13.56 0.99
N GLY A 33 -0.37 12.31 0.62
CA GLY A 33 0.58 11.94 -0.39
C GLY A 33 0.12 12.37 -1.77
N SER A 34 1.02 12.35 -2.71
CA SER A 34 0.83 12.61 -4.15
C SER A 34 -0.27 11.75 -4.83
N GLY A 35 -1.06 10.98 -4.08
CA GLY A 35 -2.05 10.02 -4.59
C GLY A 35 -1.43 8.73 -5.16
N VAL A 36 -0.11 8.56 -5.02
CA VAL A 36 0.60 7.34 -5.41
C VAL A 36 0.75 6.42 -4.22
N LYS A 37 0.42 5.14 -4.41
CA LYS A 37 0.59 4.08 -3.41
C LYS A 37 1.35 2.91 -4.00
N VAL A 38 2.38 2.46 -3.29
CA VAL A 38 3.26 1.36 -3.69
C VAL A 38 3.04 0.18 -2.75
N GLY A 39 2.82 -1.00 -3.32
CA GLY A 39 2.79 -2.27 -2.63
C GLY A 39 4.09 -3.05 -2.84
N PHE A 40 4.62 -3.68 -1.80
CA PHE A 40 5.73 -4.62 -1.88
C PHE A 40 5.28 -6.01 -1.47
N LEU A 41 5.39 -6.96 -2.39
CA LEU A 41 5.10 -8.37 -2.16
C LEU A 41 6.40 -9.15 -2.00
N ALA A 42 6.69 -9.58 -0.77
CA ALA A 42 7.92 -10.27 -0.42
C ALA A 42 7.69 -11.77 -0.15
N PRO A 43 8.63 -12.66 -0.53
CA PRO A 43 8.55 -14.08 -0.19
C PRO A 43 8.63 -14.31 1.32
N THR A 44 9.32 -13.45 2.03
CA THR A 44 9.39 -13.42 3.50
C THR A 44 9.87 -12.05 3.97
N LEU A 45 9.49 -11.64 5.17
CA LEU A 45 10.01 -10.45 5.85
C LEU A 45 10.76 -10.82 7.14
N GLN A 46 11.39 -12.01 7.16
CA GLN A 46 12.12 -12.53 8.33
C GLN A 46 13.65 -12.52 8.14
N THR A 47 14.15 -12.23 6.95
CA THR A 47 15.58 -12.15 6.67
C THR A 47 16.05 -10.70 6.63
N GLU A 48 17.27 -10.45 7.12
CA GLU A 48 17.86 -9.09 7.10
C GLU A 48 17.86 -8.49 5.69
N PHE A 49 18.08 -9.32 4.67
CA PHE A 49 18.06 -8.87 3.28
C PHE A 49 16.69 -8.34 2.85
N MET A 50 15.60 -9.07 3.15
CA MET A 50 14.25 -8.67 2.79
C MET A 50 13.76 -7.49 3.64
N ILE A 51 14.12 -7.47 4.92
CA ILE A 51 13.85 -6.33 5.80
C ILE A 51 14.54 -5.07 5.26
N GLY A 52 15.80 -5.18 4.84
CA GLY A 52 16.53 -4.05 4.28
C GLY A 52 15.93 -3.52 2.97
N ILE A 53 15.37 -4.39 2.12
CA ILE A 53 14.64 -3.96 0.92
C ILE A 53 13.34 -3.25 1.30
N ASP A 54 12.57 -3.82 2.22
CA ASP A 54 11.29 -3.27 2.70
C ASP A 54 11.50 -1.88 3.29
N GLU A 55 12.47 -1.73 4.19
CA GLU A 55 12.83 -0.45 4.82
C GLU A 55 13.23 0.60 3.78
N LYS A 56 14.04 0.22 2.78
CA LYS A 56 14.48 1.14 1.74
C LYS A 56 13.36 1.58 0.80
N LEU A 57 12.48 0.67 0.41
CA LEU A 57 11.30 1.00 -0.38
C LEU A 57 10.36 1.94 0.40
N HIS A 58 10.17 1.68 1.69
CA HIS A 58 9.38 2.53 2.57
C HIS A 58 9.98 3.94 2.69
N GLU A 59 11.29 4.02 3.00
CA GLU A 59 12.02 5.30 3.07
C GLU A 59 11.89 6.12 1.78
N GLU A 60 12.04 5.46 0.62
CA GLU A 60 11.91 6.14 -0.68
C GLU A 60 10.49 6.61 -0.98
N CYS A 61 9.48 5.83 -0.56
CA CYS A 61 8.09 6.24 -0.66
C CYS A 61 7.80 7.45 0.23
N ASP A 62 8.28 7.43 1.48
CA ASP A 62 8.14 8.54 2.42
C ASP A 62 8.80 9.83 1.89
N ASN A 63 10.03 9.72 1.37
CA ASN A 63 10.76 10.85 0.78
C ASN A 63 10.01 11.50 -0.41
N ARG A 64 9.18 10.73 -1.10
CA ARG A 64 8.36 11.18 -2.24
C ARG A 64 6.95 11.60 -1.83
N GLY A 65 6.57 11.39 -0.58
CA GLY A 65 5.20 11.58 -0.11
C GLY A 65 4.24 10.57 -0.72
N TRP A 66 4.68 9.34 -0.98
CA TRP A 66 3.89 8.22 -1.47
C TRP A 66 3.45 7.33 -0.32
N ASP A 67 2.26 6.75 -0.43
CA ASP A 67 1.81 5.73 0.50
C ASP A 67 2.55 4.41 0.23
N TYR A 68 2.83 3.65 1.29
CA TYR A 68 3.52 2.37 1.20
C TYR A 68 2.78 1.28 1.96
N VAL A 69 2.81 0.06 1.43
CA VAL A 69 2.33 -1.15 2.11
C VAL A 69 3.18 -2.33 1.70
N SER A 70 3.57 -3.18 2.65
CA SER A 70 4.24 -4.45 2.37
C SER A 70 3.43 -5.64 2.88
N ALA A 71 3.63 -6.78 2.23
CA ALA A 71 3.06 -8.05 2.63
C ALA A 71 4.05 -9.18 2.37
N SER A 72 4.15 -10.11 3.33
CA SER A 72 4.86 -11.38 3.18
C SER A 72 3.87 -12.47 2.81
N PHE A 73 4.26 -13.37 1.90
CA PHE A 73 3.46 -14.54 1.57
C PHE A 73 4.11 -15.86 2.06
N ASP A 74 5.28 -15.79 2.69
CA ASP A 74 6.00 -16.90 3.31
C ASP A 74 6.08 -18.17 2.41
N ASN A 75 6.29 -17.95 1.11
CA ASN A 75 6.28 -18.96 0.05
C ASN A 75 4.95 -19.75 -0.10
N ASP A 76 3.85 -19.19 0.37
CA ASP A 76 2.50 -19.71 0.15
C ASP A 76 1.83 -18.95 -1.01
N SER A 77 1.56 -19.65 -2.11
CA SER A 77 0.96 -19.08 -3.31
C SER A 77 -0.46 -18.52 -3.06
N ALA A 78 -1.24 -19.15 -2.18
CA ALA A 78 -2.58 -18.66 -1.86
C ALA A 78 -2.51 -17.36 -1.03
N ALA A 79 -1.54 -17.26 -0.14
CA ALA A 79 -1.26 -16.03 0.60
C ALA A 79 -0.77 -14.93 -0.33
N ALA A 80 0.06 -15.26 -1.34
CA ALA A 80 0.53 -14.30 -2.35
C ALA A 80 -0.65 -13.73 -3.17
N VAL A 81 -1.53 -14.58 -3.68
CA VAL A 81 -2.74 -14.15 -4.41
C VAL A 81 -3.60 -13.23 -3.54
N SER A 82 -3.86 -13.61 -2.30
CA SER A 82 -4.63 -12.79 -1.35
C SER A 82 -3.98 -11.44 -1.07
N ALA A 83 -2.64 -11.40 -0.95
CA ALA A 83 -1.90 -10.15 -0.75
C ALA A 83 -1.99 -9.24 -1.98
N ILE A 84 -1.88 -9.77 -3.20
CA ILE A 84 -2.05 -9.02 -4.45
C ILE A 84 -3.47 -8.43 -4.52
N GLU A 85 -4.51 -9.22 -4.25
CA GLU A 85 -5.90 -8.76 -4.24
C GLU A 85 -6.14 -7.65 -3.22
N ASN A 86 -5.54 -7.77 -2.02
CA ASN A 86 -5.60 -6.75 -0.98
C ASN A 86 -4.90 -5.45 -1.40
N MET A 87 -3.74 -5.53 -2.06
CA MET A 87 -3.04 -4.37 -2.60
C MET A 87 -3.87 -3.66 -3.68
N VAL A 88 -4.49 -4.41 -4.58
CA VAL A 88 -5.40 -3.87 -5.61
C VAL A 88 -6.61 -3.19 -4.96
N THR A 89 -7.26 -3.85 -4.00
CA THR A 89 -8.42 -3.30 -3.27
C THR A 89 -8.02 -2.07 -2.44
N GLY A 90 -6.79 -2.07 -1.92
CA GLY A 90 -6.18 -0.95 -1.21
C GLY A 90 -5.72 0.21 -2.11
N ASN A 91 -6.04 0.17 -3.41
CA ASN A 91 -5.71 1.19 -4.41
C ASN A 91 -4.20 1.40 -4.61
N CYS A 92 -3.39 0.35 -4.57
CA CYS A 92 -1.99 0.45 -4.98
C CYS A 92 -1.92 0.77 -6.47
N ASN A 93 -1.07 1.74 -6.83
CA ASN A 93 -0.77 2.10 -8.22
C ASN A 93 0.35 1.23 -8.79
N TYR A 94 1.26 0.81 -7.91
CA TYR A 94 2.41 -0.03 -8.23
C TYR A 94 2.47 -1.21 -7.27
N ILE A 95 2.84 -2.38 -7.78
CA ILE A 95 3.20 -3.55 -6.97
C ILE A 95 4.60 -3.99 -7.38
N VAL A 96 5.53 -3.94 -6.43
CA VAL A 96 6.86 -4.52 -6.55
C VAL A 96 6.76 -5.96 -6.06
N ALA A 97 6.82 -6.93 -6.97
CA ALA A 97 6.63 -8.33 -6.67
C ALA A 97 7.97 -9.09 -6.71
N MET A 98 8.35 -9.70 -5.60
CA MET A 98 9.47 -10.65 -5.52
C MET A 98 8.91 -12.07 -5.45
N VAL A 99 8.57 -12.62 -6.62
CA VAL A 99 8.04 -13.98 -6.74
C VAL A 99 9.10 -14.93 -7.31
N SER A 100 9.00 -16.19 -6.94
CA SER A 100 9.98 -17.23 -7.32
C SER A 100 9.48 -18.12 -8.45
N ASP A 101 8.20 -18.06 -8.78
CA ASP A 101 7.54 -18.90 -9.74
C ASP A 101 6.30 -18.21 -10.36
N THR A 102 5.64 -18.89 -11.28
CA THR A 102 4.48 -18.39 -12.02
C THR A 102 3.14 -18.60 -11.30
N SER A 103 3.15 -19.03 -10.04
CA SER A 103 1.91 -19.35 -9.30
C SER A 103 0.99 -18.15 -9.06
N CYS A 104 1.53 -16.93 -9.15
CA CYS A 104 0.81 -15.68 -8.96
C CYS A 104 0.48 -14.95 -10.27
N ASP A 105 0.86 -15.48 -11.42
CA ASP A 105 0.72 -14.80 -12.73
C ASP A 105 -0.71 -14.34 -13.01
N ASP A 106 -1.70 -15.19 -12.75
CA ASP A 106 -3.10 -14.83 -12.99
C ASP A 106 -3.57 -13.67 -12.10
N ALA A 107 -3.12 -13.64 -10.83
CA ALA A 107 -3.44 -12.56 -9.93
C ALA A 107 -2.73 -11.24 -10.30
N LEU A 108 -1.47 -11.31 -10.69
CA LEU A 108 -0.69 -10.16 -11.18
C LEU A 108 -1.30 -9.61 -12.48
N LYS A 109 -1.70 -10.49 -13.42
CA LYS A 109 -2.40 -10.10 -14.63
C LYS A 109 -3.74 -9.43 -14.34
N ALA A 110 -4.54 -9.99 -13.44
CA ALA A 110 -5.79 -9.37 -13.01
C ALA A 110 -5.58 -8.00 -12.35
N ALA A 111 -4.48 -7.80 -11.61
CA ALA A 111 -4.09 -6.52 -11.07
C ALA A 111 -3.72 -5.53 -12.19
N GLN A 112 -2.95 -5.97 -13.20
CA GLN A 112 -2.56 -5.15 -14.34
C GLN A 112 -3.79 -4.73 -15.17
N GLU A 113 -4.76 -5.61 -15.39
CA GLU A 113 -6.02 -5.29 -16.08
C GLU A 113 -6.83 -4.20 -15.34
N LYS A 114 -6.65 -4.08 -14.02
CA LYS A 114 -7.22 -3.00 -13.20
C LYS A 114 -6.37 -1.72 -13.19
N GLY A 115 -5.30 -1.67 -13.95
CA GLY A 115 -4.43 -0.50 -14.12
C GLY A 115 -3.29 -0.40 -13.12
N VAL A 116 -3.06 -1.42 -12.30
CA VAL A 116 -1.90 -1.49 -11.41
C VAL A 116 -0.65 -1.82 -12.24
N LYS A 117 0.45 -1.11 -11.99
CA LYS A 117 1.74 -1.35 -12.64
C LYS A 117 2.54 -2.38 -11.86
N ILE A 118 2.98 -3.42 -12.54
CA ILE A 118 3.73 -4.52 -11.94
C ILE A 118 5.23 -4.33 -12.22
N ILE A 119 6.01 -4.30 -11.15
CA ILE A 119 7.48 -4.28 -11.17
C ILE A 119 7.95 -5.60 -10.59
N GLU A 120 8.54 -6.42 -11.43
CA GLU A 120 8.99 -7.73 -11.04
C GLU A 120 10.47 -7.73 -10.69
N CYS A 121 10.79 -8.36 -9.56
CA CYS A 121 12.15 -8.52 -9.08
C CYS A 121 12.41 -10.01 -8.81
N GLY A 122 13.25 -10.63 -9.62
CA GLY A 122 13.64 -12.04 -9.44
C GLY A 122 13.47 -12.87 -10.68
N VAL A 123 12.46 -13.73 -10.73
CA VAL A 123 12.17 -14.58 -11.89
C VAL A 123 11.30 -13.81 -12.88
N GLU A 124 11.58 -13.99 -14.17
CA GLU A 124 10.76 -13.42 -15.22
C GLU A 124 9.44 -14.20 -15.28
N THR A 125 8.33 -13.53 -14.97
CA THR A 125 6.99 -14.04 -15.22
C THR A 125 6.42 -13.46 -16.52
N ALA A 126 5.28 -13.93 -16.98
CA ALA A 126 4.67 -13.46 -18.23
C ALA A 126 3.96 -12.09 -18.08
N VAL A 127 3.95 -11.51 -16.90
CA VAL A 127 3.13 -10.34 -16.55
C VAL A 127 3.97 -9.27 -15.87
N HIS A 128 4.63 -8.44 -16.65
CA HIS A 128 5.41 -7.33 -16.10
C HIS A 128 5.30 -6.08 -16.97
N ASP A 129 5.27 -4.93 -16.35
CA ASP A 129 5.47 -3.63 -17.00
C ASP A 129 6.96 -3.23 -17.00
N LEU A 130 7.71 -3.70 -16.01
CA LEU A 130 9.15 -3.50 -15.88
C LEU A 130 9.78 -4.69 -15.15
N VAL A 131 10.72 -5.38 -15.82
CA VAL A 131 11.54 -6.43 -15.21
C VAL A 131 12.83 -5.83 -14.67
N LEU A 132 13.05 -5.97 -13.37
CA LEU A 132 14.36 -5.71 -12.77
C LEU A 132 15.13 -7.04 -12.65
N ILE A 133 15.81 -7.40 -13.73
CA ILE A 133 16.49 -8.71 -13.92
C ILE A 133 17.66 -8.92 -12.92
N THR A 134 18.08 -7.90 -12.17
CA THR A 134 19.22 -8.06 -11.27
C THR A 134 19.03 -7.32 -9.98
N ILE A 135 19.09 -8.05 -8.88
CA ILE A 135 19.16 -7.54 -7.50
C ILE A 135 20.22 -6.43 -7.35
N GLY A 136 21.31 -6.50 -8.14
CA GLY A 136 22.32 -5.46 -8.24
C GLY A 136 21.83 -4.15 -8.82
N LEU A 137 20.85 -4.16 -9.74
CA LEU A 137 20.28 -2.93 -10.31
C LEU A 137 19.29 -2.27 -9.32
N LEU A 138 18.55 -3.04 -8.53
CA LEU A 138 17.71 -2.52 -7.46
C LEU A 138 18.57 -1.81 -6.41
N TYR A 139 19.71 -2.40 -6.06
CA TYR A 139 20.68 -1.78 -5.13
C TYR A 139 21.30 -0.50 -5.72
N ILE A 140 21.64 -0.50 -7.01
CA ILE A 140 22.18 0.67 -7.71
C ILE A 140 21.09 1.74 -7.92
N PHE A 141 19.85 1.37 -8.17
CA PHE A 141 18.74 2.31 -8.29
C PHE A 141 18.42 2.99 -6.96
N CYS A 142 18.41 2.24 -5.85
CA CYS A 142 18.29 2.81 -4.50
C CYS A 142 19.49 3.72 -4.13
N MET A 143 20.72 3.35 -4.56
CA MET A 143 21.94 4.12 -4.24
C MET A 143 22.17 5.34 -5.13
N ARG A 144 21.54 5.42 -6.30
CA ARG A 144 21.81 6.49 -7.30
C ARG A 144 20.81 7.64 -7.27
N VAL A 145 19.89 7.65 -6.33
CA VAL A 145 18.90 8.73 -6.13
C VAL A 145 19.22 9.55 -4.87
N THR A 146 20.45 9.48 -4.39
CA THR A 146 21.00 10.41 -3.39
C THR A 146 21.72 11.56 -4.08
#